data_5b50ecc9d61de09fd2e8af71539364e4
#
_entry.id   5b50ecc9d61de09fd2e8af71539364e4
#
_cell.length_a   1.000
_cell.length_b   1.000
_cell.length_c   1.000
_cell.angle_alpha   90.00
_cell.angle_beta   90.00
_cell.angle_gamma   90.00
#
_symmetry.space_group_name_H-M   'P 1'
#
loop_
_entity.id
_entity.type
_entity.pdbx_description
1 polymer ?
#
loop_
_entity_poly.entity_id
_entity_poly.type
_entity_poly.pdbx_seq_one_letter_code
_entity_poly.pdbx_strand_id
1 'polypeptide(L)'
;MRKITTLALGVIAAGLIWFEPVHAGLLGMPMGLQSAIQRIKLETPTLPPMAYTQFCLRYRDECRTRPMFRGGPVRLTEERWGDLKQVNQMVNREIAPERNELGLAGEQWVINPAHGDCNDYAVSKRHELLARGWPARALLLSEVVVNSGEHHLILVVRTTSGDLVLDNMSSQIKPWSRVPYRWVRMQMPNSKLWTTIVSSRV
;
A
#
# COMPACT_ATOMS: atom_id res chain seq x y z
N MET A 1 -46.94 -54.84 -54.72
CA MET A 1 -46.34 -54.75 -53.40
C MET A 1 -45.48 -53.49 -53.36
N ARG A 2 -46.00 -52.40 -52.78
CA ARG A 2 -45.30 -51.07 -52.67
C ARG A 2 -44.67 -51.00 -51.28
N LYS A 3 -43.34 -50.85 -51.21
CA LYS A 3 -42.59 -50.55 -49.98
C LYS A 3 -42.59 -49.07 -49.74
N ILE A 4 -43.14 -48.67 -48.61
CA ILE A 4 -43.11 -47.27 -48.11
C ILE A 4 -41.84 -47.12 -47.23
N THR A 5 -40.96 -46.25 -47.68
CA THR A 5 -39.73 -45.88 -46.90
C THR A 5 -40.06 -44.61 -46.12
N THR A 6 -40.05 -44.71 -44.79
CA THR A 6 -40.25 -43.57 -43.90
C THR A 6 -38.91 -42.88 -43.65
N LEU A 7 -38.83 -41.63 -44.02
CA LEU A 7 -37.70 -40.74 -43.74
C LEU A 7 -37.92 -40.13 -42.33
N ALA A 8 -36.96 -40.36 -41.42
CA ALA A 8 -36.94 -39.71 -40.14
C ALA A 8 -36.15 -38.42 -40.24
N LEU A 9 -36.81 -37.28 -40.02
CA LEU A 9 -36.16 -35.97 -39.88
C LEU A 9 -35.57 -35.85 -38.45
N GLY A 10 -34.27 -35.82 -38.37
CA GLY A 10 -33.55 -35.47 -37.13
C GLY A 10 -33.51 -33.97 -36.91
N VAL A 11 -34.14 -33.50 -35.86
CA VAL A 11 -34.05 -32.08 -35.42
C VAL A 11 -32.75 -31.91 -34.60
N ILE A 12 -31.80 -31.17 -35.17
CA ILE A 12 -30.59 -30.76 -34.45
C ILE A 12 -30.95 -29.51 -33.64
N ALA A 13 -31.09 -29.68 -32.33
CA ALA A 13 -31.20 -28.54 -31.41
C ALA A 13 -29.83 -27.89 -31.20
N ALA A 14 -29.59 -26.77 -31.82
CA ALA A 14 -28.40 -25.94 -31.57
C ALA A 14 -28.53 -25.28 -30.17
N GLY A 15 -27.86 -25.82 -29.17
CA GLY A 15 -27.75 -25.22 -27.84
C GLY A 15 -26.91 -23.94 -27.93
N LEU A 16 -27.56 -22.78 -27.78
CA LEU A 16 -26.90 -21.50 -27.57
C LEU A 16 -26.26 -21.50 -26.18
N ILE A 17 -24.94 -21.71 -26.13
CA ILE A 17 -24.16 -21.52 -24.90
C ILE A 17 -24.05 -20.02 -24.66
N TRP A 18 -24.82 -19.51 -23.73
CA TRP A 18 -24.68 -18.14 -23.22
C TRP A 18 -23.40 -18.08 -22.38
N PHE A 19 -22.34 -17.46 -22.92
CA PHE A 19 -21.19 -17.06 -22.12
C PHE A 19 -21.59 -15.83 -21.30
N GLU A 20 -21.92 -16.04 -20.05
CA GLU A 20 -22.01 -14.93 -19.10
C GLU A 20 -20.60 -14.34 -18.91
N PRO A 21 -20.43 -13.01 -19.07
CA PRO A 21 -19.16 -12.38 -18.74
C PRO A 21 -18.93 -12.56 -17.22
N VAL A 22 -17.94 -13.38 -16.87
CA VAL A 22 -17.46 -13.45 -15.47
C VAL A 22 -16.96 -12.07 -15.13
N HIS A 23 -17.78 -11.28 -14.46
CA HIS A 23 -17.36 -10.09 -13.78
C HIS A 23 -16.42 -10.56 -12.66
N ALA A 24 -15.11 -10.46 -12.92
CA ALA A 24 -14.11 -10.57 -11.86
C ALA A 24 -14.35 -9.42 -10.89
N GLY A 25 -15.36 -9.60 -10.05
CA GLY A 25 -15.67 -8.71 -8.94
C GLY A 25 -14.45 -8.61 -8.04
N LEU A 26 -14.26 -7.49 -7.44
CA LEU A 26 -13.34 -7.22 -6.32
C LEU A 26 -13.68 -8.13 -5.11
N LEU A 27 -13.73 -9.45 -5.34
CA LEU A 27 -14.06 -10.47 -4.36
C LEU A 27 -12.84 -10.75 -3.49
N GLY A 28 -12.62 -9.92 -2.49
CA GLY A 28 -11.54 -10.14 -1.53
C GLY A 28 -11.34 -8.99 -0.55
N MET A 29 -11.87 -7.81 -0.81
CA MET A 29 -11.89 -6.75 0.18
C MET A 29 -13.14 -6.85 1.06
N PRO A 30 -13.00 -6.78 2.39
CA PRO A 30 -14.16 -6.62 3.27
C PRO A 30 -15.01 -5.44 2.77
N MET A 31 -16.31 -5.65 2.58
CA MET A 31 -17.23 -4.62 2.03
C MET A 31 -17.16 -3.28 2.77
N GLY A 32 -16.80 -3.27 4.05
CA GLY A 32 -16.60 -2.06 4.85
C GLY A 32 -15.37 -1.22 4.45
N LEU A 33 -14.42 -1.78 3.67
CA LEU A 33 -13.26 -1.02 3.18
C LEU A 33 -13.59 -0.22 1.91
N GLN A 34 -14.51 -0.67 1.09
CA GLN A 34 -14.80 -0.06 -0.22
C GLN A 34 -15.44 1.32 -0.12
N SER A 35 -16.29 1.56 0.86
CA SER A 35 -17.03 2.84 1.00
C SER A 35 -16.27 3.93 1.77
N ALA A 36 -15.20 3.59 2.49
CA ALA A 36 -14.49 4.50 3.39
C ALA A 36 -13.07 4.88 2.90
N ILE A 37 -12.61 4.34 1.77
CA ILE A 37 -11.26 4.60 1.28
C ILE A 37 -11.25 5.90 0.50
N GLN A 38 -10.63 6.92 1.10
CA GLN A 38 -10.36 8.20 0.47
C GLN A 38 -8.86 8.35 0.22
N ARG A 39 -8.48 9.33 -0.61
CA ARG A 39 -7.08 9.66 -0.86
C ARG A 39 -6.64 10.80 0.03
N ILE A 40 -5.43 10.68 0.55
CA ILE A 40 -4.75 11.77 1.24
C ILE A 40 -4.54 12.94 0.28
N LYS A 41 -5.01 14.12 0.68
CA LYS A 41 -4.78 15.37 -0.07
C LYS A 41 -3.45 15.99 0.35
N LEU A 42 -2.60 16.21 -0.65
CA LEU A 42 -1.29 16.85 -0.51
C LEU A 42 -1.47 18.36 -0.61
N GLU A 43 -0.73 19.11 0.21
CA GLU A 43 -0.79 20.58 0.24
C GLU A 43 0.51 21.23 -0.24
N THR A 44 1.28 21.70 0.71
CA THR A 44 2.46 22.53 0.45
C THR A 44 3.73 21.67 0.50
N PRO A 45 4.63 21.79 -0.48
CA PRO A 45 5.93 21.15 -0.41
C PRO A 45 6.68 21.56 0.87
N THR A 46 7.32 20.60 1.51
CA THR A 46 8.11 20.80 2.73
C THR A 46 9.38 19.97 2.69
N LEU A 47 10.30 20.25 3.62
CA LEU A 47 11.52 19.48 3.75
C LEU A 47 11.24 18.08 4.32
N PRO A 48 11.99 17.07 3.88
CA PRO A 48 11.95 15.75 4.49
C PRO A 48 12.49 15.81 5.94
N PRO A 49 12.22 14.77 6.75
CA PRO A 49 12.99 14.53 7.96
C PRO A 49 14.49 14.44 7.66
N MET A 50 15.35 14.94 8.55
CA MET A 50 16.80 14.85 8.33
C MET A 50 17.27 13.41 8.19
N ALA A 51 16.74 12.50 9.01
CA ALA A 51 17.05 11.07 8.96
C ALA A 51 16.68 10.43 7.62
N TYR A 52 15.60 10.89 6.93
CA TYR A 52 15.29 10.46 5.57
C TYR A 52 16.40 10.84 4.57
N THR A 53 16.98 12.01 4.70
CA THR A 53 18.09 12.43 3.83
C THR A 53 19.30 11.52 4.04
N GLN A 54 19.64 11.21 5.28
CA GLN A 54 20.72 10.27 5.64
C GLN A 54 20.41 8.86 5.16
N PHE A 55 19.16 8.39 5.31
CA PHE A 55 18.70 7.13 4.77
C PHE A 55 18.91 7.03 3.25
N CYS A 56 18.59 8.08 2.51
CA CYS A 56 18.78 8.13 1.06
C CYS A 56 20.26 8.16 0.62
N LEU A 57 21.16 8.66 1.47
CA LEU A 57 22.61 8.61 1.22
C LEU A 57 23.13 7.18 1.42
N ARG A 58 22.62 6.47 2.42
CA ARG A 58 22.99 5.08 2.74
C ARG A 58 22.36 4.09 1.76
N TYR A 59 21.07 4.22 1.47
CA TYR A 59 20.27 3.32 0.63
C TYR A 59 19.80 4.04 -0.64
N ARG A 60 20.75 4.32 -1.53
CA ARG A 60 20.48 5.14 -2.74
C ARG A 60 19.37 4.58 -3.62
N ASP A 61 19.27 3.26 -3.74
CA ASP A 61 18.28 2.60 -4.60
C ASP A 61 16.86 2.75 -4.07
N GLU A 62 16.70 2.86 -2.74
CA GLU A 62 15.42 3.13 -2.10
C GLU A 62 14.83 4.50 -2.46
N CYS A 63 15.71 5.48 -2.72
CA CYS A 63 15.33 6.86 -2.97
C CYS A 63 15.45 7.29 -4.45
N ARG A 64 15.76 6.35 -5.34
CA ARG A 64 15.79 6.64 -6.77
C ARG A 64 14.37 6.90 -7.28
N THR A 65 14.16 8.11 -7.83
CA THR A 65 13.01 8.36 -8.68
C THR A 65 13.25 7.63 -9.99
N ARG A 66 12.62 6.49 -10.19
CA ARG A 66 12.67 5.81 -11.48
C ARG A 66 11.91 6.67 -12.49
N PRO A 67 12.52 6.99 -13.66
CA PRO A 67 11.82 7.74 -14.70
C PRO A 67 10.55 6.99 -15.06
N MET A 68 9.51 7.76 -15.20
CA MET A 68 8.14 7.35 -15.37
C MET A 68 7.96 6.28 -16.43
N PHE A 69 7.48 5.12 -16.05
CA PHE A 69 6.58 4.39 -16.92
C PHE A 69 5.30 4.03 -16.17
N ARG A 70 4.21 4.68 -16.59
CA ARG A 70 2.82 4.34 -16.41
C ARG A 70 2.41 3.99 -14.97
N GLY A 71 1.88 4.94 -14.27
CA GLY A 71 1.01 4.52 -13.28
C GLY A 71 0.79 5.49 -12.13
N GLY A 72 -0.44 5.80 -12.02
CA GLY A 72 -1.08 6.28 -10.82
C GLY A 72 -1.05 5.25 -9.69
N PRO A 73 -2.01 5.33 -8.82
CA PRO A 73 -2.24 4.38 -7.75
C PRO A 73 -2.34 2.95 -8.27
N VAL A 74 -1.90 2.00 -7.45
CA VAL A 74 -1.86 0.58 -7.81
C VAL A 74 -3.26 -0.04 -7.68
N ARG A 75 -3.67 -0.83 -8.67
CA ARG A 75 -4.87 -1.65 -8.53
C ARG A 75 -4.59 -2.75 -7.49
N LEU A 76 -5.41 -2.80 -6.46
CA LEU A 76 -5.30 -3.79 -5.41
C LEU A 76 -5.97 -5.09 -5.89
N THR A 77 -5.14 -6.05 -6.35
CA THR A 77 -5.55 -7.42 -6.65
C THR A 77 -5.50 -8.27 -5.37
N GLU A 78 -6.05 -9.48 -5.41
CA GLU A 78 -5.96 -10.42 -4.30
C GLU A 78 -4.50 -10.77 -3.95
N GLU A 79 -3.66 -11.00 -4.95
CA GLU A 79 -2.22 -11.23 -4.81
C GLU A 79 -1.55 -10.05 -4.08
N ARG A 80 -1.77 -8.82 -4.56
CA ARG A 80 -1.22 -7.62 -3.92
C ARG A 80 -1.73 -7.40 -2.51
N TRP A 81 -2.99 -7.71 -2.27
CA TRP A 81 -3.52 -7.69 -0.91
C TRP A 81 -2.84 -8.71 -0.02
N GLY A 82 -2.54 -9.90 -0.56
CA GLY A 82 -1.71 -10.94 0.07
C GLY A 82 -0.32 -10.41 0.44
N ASP A 83 0.36 -9.75 -0.49
CA ASP A 83 1.68 -9.11 -0.26
C ASP A 83 1.64 -8.12 0.90
N LEU A 84 0.68 -7.19 0.90
CA LEU A 84 0.56 -6.20 1.97
C LEU A 84 0.40 -6.85 3.34
N LYS A 85 -0.47 -7.86 3.45
CA LYS A 85 -0.69 -8.59 4.71
C LYS A 85 0.58 -9.31 5.16
N GLN A 86 1.21 -10.04 4.24
CA GLN A 86 2.40 -10.83 4.55
C GLN A 86 3.56 -9.93 4.98
N VAL A 87 3.85 -8.86 4.22
CA VAL A 87 4.93 -7.92 4.55
C VAL A 87 4.67 -7.22 5.88
N ASN A 88 3.43 -6.73 6.10
CA ASN A 88 3.12 -6.05 7.37
C ASN A 88 3.30 -6.99 8.57
N GLN A 89 2.83 -8.23 8.48
CA GLN A 89 2.97 -9.22 9.55
C GLN A 89 4.41 -9.69 9.75
N MET A 90 5.14 -9.93 8.65
CA MET A 90 6.53 -10.40 8.69
C MET A 90 7.42 -9.36 9.37
N VAL A 91 7.43 -8.14 8.88
CA VAL A 91 8.27 -7.06 9.42
C VAL A 91 7.91 -6.75 10.88
N ASN A 92 6.60 -6.76 11.23
CA ASN A 92 6.18 -6.53 12.61
C ASN A 92 6.62 -7.63 13.59
N ARG A 93 6.94 -8.84 13.11
CA ARG A 93 7.44 -9.94 13.95
C ARG A 93 8.95 -10.02 14.00
N GLU A 94 9.62 -9.68 12.92
CA GLU A 94 11.06 -9.87 12.77
C GLU A 94 11.87 -8.77 13.42
N ILE A 95 11.36 -7.55 13.50
CA ILE A 95 12.01 -6.44 14.19
C ILE A 95 11.51 -6.41 15.64
N ALA A 96 12.41 -6.52 16.61
CA ALA A 96 12.09 -6.32 18.01
C ALA A 96 12.01 -4.81 18.30
N PRO A 97 10.99 -4.32 19.04
CA PRO A 97 10.82 -2.89 19.29
C PRO A 97 11.94 -2.35 20.19
N GLU A 98 12.58 -1.29 19.75
CA GLU A 98 13.60 -0.55 20.50
C GLU A 98 13.36 0.96 20.34
N ARG A 99 13.51 1.71 21.43
CA ARG A 99 13.34 3.17 21.36
C ARG A 99 14.63 3.83 20.90
N ASN A 100 14.50 4.86 20.06
CA ASN A 100 15.62 5.71 19.73
C ASN A 100 15.92 6.65 20.91
N GLU A 101 16.96 6.35 21.66
CA GLU A 101 17.42 7.18 22.78
C GLU A 101 18.28 8.36 22.34
N LEU A 102 18.77 8.36 21.10
CA LEU A 102 19.67 9.38 20.58
C LEU A 102 18.93 10.66 20.12
N GLY A 103 17.60 10.65 20.15
CA GLY A 103 16.75 11.74 19.70
C GLY A 103 16.91 12.02 18.19
N LEU A 104 16.36 13.16 17.74
CA LEU A 104 16.31 13.53 16.31
C LEU A 104 17.68 13.65 15.66
N ALA A 105 18.72 14.04 16.40
CA ALA A 105 20.07 14.24 15.85
C ALA A 105 20.80 12.92 15.58
N GLY A 106 20.52 11.90 16.38
CA GLY A 106 21.11 10.55 16.23
C GLY A 106 20.21 9.55 15.53
N GLU A 107 19.04 9.97 15.09
CA GLU A 107 18.05 9.10 14.44
C GLU A 107 18.61 8.52 13.13
N GLN A 108 18.59 7.21 13.01
CA GLN A 108 19.01 6.48 11.82
C GLN A 108 17.92 5.52 11.40
N TRP A 109 17.58 5.53 10.12
CA TRP A 109 16.63 4.59 9.55
C TRP A 109 17.38 3.41 8.93
N VAL A 110 17.10 2.21 9.39
CA VAL A 110 17.79 0.97 9.00
C VAL A 110 16.80 -0.02 8.40
N ILE A 111 17.17 -0.68 7.30
CA ILE A 111 16.35 -1.71 6.69
C ILE A 111 16.61 -3.05 7.39
N ASN A 112 15.53 -3.71 7.81
CA ASN A 112 15.52 -5.05 8.43
C ASN A 112 16.54 -5.22 9.58
N PRO A 113 16.60 -4.31 10.57
CA PRO A 113 17.43 -4.54 11.74
C PRO A 113 16.80 -5.59 12.66
N ALA A 114 17.60 -6.17 13.57
CA ALA A 114 17.07 -7.08 14.59
C ALA A 114 16.21 -6.33 15.64
N HIS A 115 16.58 -5.08 15.95
CA HIS A 115 15.89 -4.18 16.88
C HIS A 115 15.73 -2.82 16.20
N GLY A 116 14.59 -2.16 16.40
CA GLY A 116 14.36 -0.88 15.77
C GLY A 116 13.10 -0.17 16.24
N ASP A 117 12.99 1.09 15.81
CA ASP A 117 11.83 1.96 16.07
C ASP A 117 10.86 2.03 14.88
N CYS A 118 9.85 2.89 14.97
CA CYS A 118 8.82 3.02 13.93
C CYS A 118 9.40 3.34 12.54
N ASN A 119 10.54 4.01 12.48
CA ASN A 119 11.18 4.36 11.22
C ASN A 119 11.70 3.12 10.50
N ASP A 120 12.37 2.25 11.26
CA ASP A 120 12.95 1.01 10.73
C ASP A 120 11.85 0.07 10.21
N TYR A 121 10.73 -0.05 10.94
CA TYR A 121 9.58 -0.81 10.47
C TYR A 121 9.00 -0.24 9.15
N ALA A 122 8.87 1.08 9.05
CA ALA A 122 8.28 1.70 7.87
C ALA A 122 9.16 1.55 6.63
N VAL A 123 10.49 1.77 6.76
CA VAL A 123 11.41 1.62 5.63
C VAL A 123 11.63 0.16 5.26
N SER A 124 11.60 -0.78 6.22
CA SER A 124 11.70 -2.21 5.95
C SER A 124 10.48 -2.73 5.18
N LYS A 125 9.26 -2.35 5.59
CA LYS A 125 8.04 -2.70 4.84
C LYS A 125 8.09 -2.16 3.42
N ARG A 126 8.57 -0.92 3.25
CA ARG A 126 8.73 -0.32 1.94
C ARG A 126 9.73 -1.10 1.09
N HIS A 127 10.88 -1.45 1.65
CA HIS A 127 11.92 -2.25 1.00
C HIS A 127 11.38 -3.60 0.51
N GLU A 128 10.72 -4.34 1.38
CA GLU A 128 10.13 -5.64 1.05
C GLU A 128 9.09 -5.58 -0.06
N LEU A 129 8.26 -4.54 -0.06
CA LEU A 129 7.29 -4.34 -1.15
C LEU A 129 7.97 -3.94 -2.46
N LEU A 130 9.03 -3.12 -2.42
CA LEU A 130 9.83 -2.79 -3.60
C LEU A 130 10.49 -4.04 -4.20
N ALA A 131 11.03 -4.93 -3.36
CA ALA A 131 11.61 -6.21 -3.76
C ALA A 131 10.59 -7.12 -4.46
N ARG A 132 9.31 -7.02 -4.08
CA ARG A 132 8.18 -7.71 -4.73
C ARG A 132 7.63 -7.00 -5.97
N GLY A 133 8.32 -5.98 -6.47
CA GLY A 133 7.94 -5.28 -7.70
C GLY A 133 6.86 -4.21 -7.53
N TRP A 134 6.56 -3.79 -6.31
CA TRP A 134 5.66 -2.66 -6.10
C TRP A 134 6.30 -1.35 -6.56
N PRO A 135 5.54 -0.46 -7.22
CA PRO A 135 6.10 0.80 -7.68
C PRO A 135 6.37 1.75 -6.51
N ALA A 136 7.58 2.30 -6.44
CA ALA A 136 8.01 3.20 -5.36
C ALA A 136 7.05 4.38 -5.12
N ARG A 137 6.42 4.92 -6.18
CA ARG A 137 5.45 6.02 -6.09
C ARG A 137 4.14 5.67 -5.37
N ALA A 138 3.86 4.38 -5.20
CA ALA A 138 2.71 3.91 -4.45
C ALA A 138 3.04 3.60 -2.99
N LEU A 139 4.32 3.65 -2.61
CA LEU A 139 4.84 3.30 -1.29
C LEU A 139 5.46 4.55 -0.65
N LEU A 140 4.66 5.31 0.07
CA LEU A 140 5.03 6.63 0.57
C LEU A 140 5.19 6.60 2.09
N LEU A 141 6.35 7.03 2.56
CA LEU A 141 6.59 7.23 3.98
C LEU A 141 5.81 8.47 4.46
N SER A 142 5.16 8.37 5.61
CA SER A 142 4.39 9.46 6.19
C SER A 142 4.67 9.61 7.67
N GLU A 143 4.90 10.86 8.08
CA GLU A 143 5.04 11.24 9.47
C GLU A 143 3.67 11.67 10.01
N VAL A 144 3.31 11.09 11.12
CA VAL A 144 2.08 11.36 11.86
C VAL A 144 2.41 11.63 13.33
N VAL A 145 1.46 12.14 14.08
CA VAL A 145 1.53 12.22 15.54
C VAL A 145 0.44 11.34 16.12
N VAL A 146 0.84 10.41 16.99
CA VAL A 146 -0.08 9.51 17.69
C VAL A 146 -0.73 10.22 18.88
N ASN A 147 -1.71 9.57 19.53
CA ASN A 147 -2.50 10.19 20.62
C ASN A 147 -1.64 10.60 21.83
N SER A 148 -0.49 9.96 22.06
CA SER A 148 0.47 10.34 23.11
C SER A 148 1.21 11.66 22.83
N GLY A 149 1.11 12.19 21.60
CA GLY A 149 1.86 13.36 21.14
C GLY A 149 3.20 13.03 20.50
N GLU A 150 3.59 11.75 20.46
CA GLU A 150 4.85 11.32 19.86
C GLU A 150 4.76 11.30 18.32
N HIS A 151 5.86 11.66 17.67
CA HIS A 151 6.01 11.52 16.23
C HIS A 151 6.18 10.06 15.87
N HIS A 152 5.56 9.64 14.79
CA HIS A 152 5.50 8.26 14.35
C HIS A 152 5.60 8.17 12.83
N LEU A 153 6.38 7.24 12.32
CA LEU A 153 6.51 7.00 10.88
C LEU A 153 5.73 5.75 10.47
N ILE A 154 4.95 5.88 9.42
CA ILE A 154 4.15 4.81 8.85
C ILE A 154 4.37 4.70 7.35
N LEU A 155 4.04 3.55 6.77
CA LEU A 155 4.01 3.37 5.33
C LEU A 155 2.58 3.54 4.81
N VAL A 156 2.41 4.47 3.86
CA VAL A 156 1.16 4.66 3.11
C VAL A 156 1.28 3.98 1.75
N VAL A 157 0.30 3.15 1.42
CA VAL A 157 0.19 2.47 0.12
C VAL A 157 -0.94 3.08 -0.68
N ARG A 158 -0.59 3.72 -1.81
CA ARG A 158 -1.56 4.33 -2.73
C ARG A 158 -2.18 3.30 -3.66
N THR A 159 -3.49 3.11 -3.53
CA THR A 159 -4.26 2.19 -4.40
C THR A 159 -5.32 2.93 -5.21
N THR A 160 -5.84 2.28 -6.24
CA THR A 160 -6.96 2.83 -7.03
C THR A 160 -8.21 3.04 -6.18
N SER A 161 -8.36 2.28 -5.11
CA SER A 161 -9.49 2.34 -4.19
C SER A 161 -9.26 3.27 -2.99
N GLY A 162 -8.07 3.93 -2.90
CA GLY A 162 -7.70 4.85 -1.82
C GLY A 162 -6.38 4.48 -1.15
N ASP A 163 -6.02 5.21 -0.11
CA ASP A 163 -4.74 5.07 0.57
C ASP A 163 -4.87 4.17 1.82
N LEU A 164 -3.99 3.19 1.93
CA LEU A 164 -3.93 2.22 3.03
C LEU A 164 -2.70 2.48 3.89
N VAL A 165 -2.81 2.18 5.18
CA VAL A 165 -1.73 2.34 6.17
C VAL A 165 -1.22 0.98 6.63
N LEU A 166 0.09 0.79 6.54
CA LEU A 166 0.84 -0.29 7.17
C LEU A 166 1.62 0.29 8.34
N ASP A 167 1.40 -0.28 9.52
CA ASP A 167 1.86 0.26 10.79
C ASP A 167 2.46 -0.86 11.67
N ASN A 168 3.47 -0.53 12.50
CA ASN A 168 3.99 -1.48 13.47
C ASN A 168 3.16 -1.52 14.78
N MET A 169 2.42 -0.46 15.09
CA MET A 169 1.51 -0.41 16.22
C MET A 169 0.23 -1.23 16.01
N SER A 170 -0.02 -1.68 14.77
CA SER A 170 -1.20 -2.48 14.42
C SER A 170 -0.87 -3.49 13.33
N SER A 171 -1.26 -4.74 13.55
CA SER A 171 -1.22 -5.76 12.50
C SER A 171 -2.29 -5.55 11.41
N GLN A 172 -3.30 -4.74 11.69
CA GLN A 172 -4.38 -4.46 10.76
C GLN A 172 -3.99 -3.37 9.78
N ILE A 173 -4.15 -3.65 8.49
CA ILE A 173 -4.05 -2.64 7.43
C ILE A 173 -5.36 -1.87 7.40
N LYS A 174 -5.30 -0.56 7.58
CA LYS A 174 -6.48 0.31 7.67
C LYS A 174 -6.46 1.37 6.58
N PRO A 175 -7.63 1.83 6.12
CA PRO A 175 -7.72 3.08 5.36
C PRO A 175 -7.13 4.23 6.19
N TRP A 176 -6.46 5.16 5.52
CA TRP A 176 -5.84 6.30 6.17
C TRP A 176 -6.84 7.13 7.02
N SER A 177 -8.10 7.23 6.59
CA SER A 177 -9.16 7.95 7.29
C SER A 177 -9.65 7.26 8.58
N ARG A 178 -9.23 6.00 8.81
CA ARG A 178 -9.61 5.23 10.00
C ARG A 178 -8.48 5.05 11.00
N VAL A 179 -7.33 5.67 10.77
CA VAL A 179 -6.26 5.71 11.77
C VAL A 179 -6.42 6.97 12.63
N PRO A 180 -6.29 6.86 13.97
CA PRO A 180 -6.53 7.97 14.89
C PRO A 180 -5.29 8.86 15.03
N TYR A 181 -4.67 9.24 13.90
CA TYR A 181 -3.42 10.01 13.88
C TYR A 181 -3.65 11.41 13.35
N ARG A 182 -2.88 12.35 13.88
CA ARG A 182 -2.73 13.68 13.30
C ARG A 182 -1.64 13.63 12.24
N TRP A 183 -2.00 13.85 11.00
CA TRP A 183 -1.09 13.82 9.85
C TRP A 183 -0.21 15.07 9.84
N VAL A 184 1.09 14.90 9.59
CA VAL A 184 2.07 15.99 9.56
C VAL A 184 2.55 16.22 8.14
N ARG A 185 3.26 15.26 7.57
CA ARG A 185 3.80 15.33 6.21
C ARG A 185 3.96 13.94 5.63
N MET A 186 4.04 13.88 4.31
CA MET A 186 4.23 12.64 3.58
C MET A 186 5.15 12.85 2.39
N GLN A 187 5.87 11.80 2.01
CA GLN A 187 6.67 11.75 0.81
C GLN A 187 5.80 12.01 -0.42
N MET A 188 6.27 12.85 -1.35
CA MET A 188 5.57 13.07 -2.60
C MET A 188 5.81 11.92 -3.58
N PRO A 189 4.77 11.44 -4.30
CA PRO A 189 4.97 10.50 -5.39
C PRO A 189 5.94 11.06 -6.43
N ASN A 190 6.88 10.23 -6.91
CA ASN A 190 7.84 10.60 -7.95
C ASN A 190 8.79 11.77 -7.61
N SER A 191 8.95 12.09 -6.35
CA SER A 191 9.83 13.18 -5.90
C SER A 191 10.61 12.77 -4.64
N LYS A 192 11.72 13.43 -4.40
CA LYS A 192 12.45 13.37 -3.13
C LYS A 192 11.90 14.34 -2.09
N LEU A 193 10.97 15.21 -2.50
CA LEU A 193 10.32 16.19 -1.63
C LEU A 193 9.22 15.54 -0.81
N TRP A 194 8.89 16.19 0.26
CA TRP A 194 7.76 15.89 1.12
C TRP A 194 6.71 17.01 1.01
N THR A 195 5.52 16.74 1.48
CA THR A 195 4.42 17.69 1.46
C THR A 195 3.66 17.63 2.78
N THR A 196 3.13 18.75 3.21
CA THR A 196 2.14 18.78 4.28
C THR A 196 0.85 18.10 3.80
N ILE A 197 0.04 17.67 4.75
CA ILE A 197 -1.21 16.94 4.49
C ILE A 197 -2.37 17.76 5.05
N VAL A 198 -3.42 17.93 4.25
CA VAL A 198 -4.67 18.52 4.73
C VAL A 198 -5.20 17.67 5.89
N SER A 199 -5.11 18.19 7.10
CA SER A 199 -5.74 17.57 8.24
C SER A 199 -7.25 17.69 8.07
N SER A 200 -7.87 16.71 7.41
CA SER A 200 -9.31 16.59 7.46
C SER A 200 -9.68 16.23 8.90
N ARG A 201 -10.01 17.23 9.71
CA ARG A 201 -10.84 16.99 10.88
C ARG A 201 -12.20 16.55 10.36
N VAL A 202 -12.48 15.28 10.46
CA VAL A 202 -13.84 14.76 10.37
C VAL A 202 -14.51 15.02 11.69
#